data_8974b6805336ebcf570ec294e774c80e
#
_entry.id   8974b6805336ebcf570ec294e774c80e
#
_cell.length_a   1.000
_cell.length_b   1.000
_cell.length_c   1.000
_cell.angle_alpha   90.00
_cell.angle_beta   90.00
_cell.angle_gamma   90.00
#
_symmetry.space_group_name_H-M   'P 1'
#
loop_
_entity.id
_entity.type
_entity.pdbx_description
1 polymer ?
#
loop_
_entity_poly.entity_id
_entity_poly.type
_entity_poly.pdbx_seq_one_letter_code
_entity_poly.pdbx_strand_id
1 'polypeptide(L)'
;AVIFLYIGAVDEMNTEALIAVAVAGVMKATNPDVNMVSAPVIAKDRGIDITTTTQGKTGVFDAYIKLTVVTAERERSIAGTVFSDGKPRFIQIKGINIDAESGQHLLYTTNEDVPGIIGALGNTMGDNGVNIANFTLGRSDRGKDAIALLYVDDPIPQAVIDKLAATNLFQSIRPLEFDVA
;
A
#
# COMPACT_ATOMS: atom_id res chain seq x y z
N ALA A 1 5.35 15.72 -6.22
CA ALA A 1 3.96 16.09 -5.91
C ALA A 1 3.25 14.96 -5.19
N VAL A 2 2.24 15.30 -4.40
CA VAL A 2 1.30 14.37 -3.76
C VAL A 2 -0.10 14.74 -4.26
N ILE A 3 -0.78 13.78 -4.87
CA ILE A 3 -2.07 14.00 -5.51
C ILE A 3 -3.11 13.14 -4.82
N PHE A 4 -4.18 13.77 -4.34
CA PHE A 4 -5.35 13.10 -3.78
C PHE A 4 -6.50 13.14 -4.78
N LEU A 5 -7.08 11.99 -5.04
CA LEU A 5 -8.32 11.86 -5.78
C LEU A 5 -9.38 11.28 -4.84
N TYR A 6 -10.42 12.05 -4.59
CA TYR A 6 -11.60 11.65 -3.82
C TYR A 6 -12.72 11.25 -4.77
N ILE A 7 -13.30 10.07 -4.56
CA ILE A 7 -14.38 9.55 -5.38
C ILE A 7 -15.63 9.35 -4.51
N GLY A 8 -16.77 9.81 -5.00
CA GLY A 8 -18.05 9.66 -4.31
C GLY A 8 -18.19 10.56 -3.09
N ALA A 9 -18.85 10.11 -2.04
CA ALA A 9 -19.22 10.90 -0.86
C ALA A 9 -18.04 11.30 0.06
N VAL A 10 -16.79 11.00 -0.32
CA VAL A 10 -15.62 11.40 0.49
C VAL A 10 -15.43 12.91 0.54
N ASP A 11 -15.89 13.65 -0.47
CA ASP A 11 -15.80 15.10 -0.54
C ASP A 11 -16.69 15.83 0.50
N GLU A 12 -17.69 15.15 1.04
CA GLU A 12 -18.52 15.66 2.14
C GLU A 12 -17.81 15.59 3.51
N MET A 13 -16.67 14.92 3.59
CA MET A 13 -15.90 14.72 4.82
C MET A 13 -14.86 15.85 5.02
N ASN A 14 -14.33 15.97 6.24
CA ASN A 14 -13.17 16.83 6.50
C ASN A 14 -11.89 16.24 5.88
N THR A 15 -11.65 16.57 4.62
CA THR A 15 -10.52 16.07 3.85
C THR A 15 -9.16 16.65 4.28
N GLU A 16 -9.13 17.78 4.98
CA GLU A 16 -7.88 18.39 5.48
C GLU A 16 -7.14 17.47 6.45
N ALA A 17 -7.87 16.84 7.37
CA ALA A 17 -7.27 15.88 8.30
C ALA A 17 -6.73 14.64 7.57
N LEU A 18 -7.46 14.15 6.57
CA LEU A 18 -7.03 13.01 5.73
C LEU A 18 -5.74 13.32 4.96
N ILE A 19 -5.66 14.52 4.37
CA ILE A 19 -4.45 15.01 3.68
C ILE A 19 -3.29 15.07 4.65
N ALA A 20 -3.48 15.68 5.82
CA ALA A 20 -2.43 15.86 6.81
C ALA A 20 -1.84 14.51 7.28
N VAL A 21 -2.69 13.52 7.57
CA VAL A 21 -2.27 12.17 7.96
C VAL A 21 -1.53 11.46 6.83
N ALA A 22 -2.06 11.51 5.61
CA ALA A 22 -1.45 10.82 4.47
C ALA A 22 -0.11 11.46 4.07
N VAL A 23 0.00 12.80 4.08
CA VAL A 23 1.26 13.51 3.83
C VAL A 23 2.28 13.18 4.92
N ALA A 24 1.88 13.13 6.19
CA ALA A 24 2.75 12.68 7.28
C ALA A 24 3.27 11.26 7.03
N GLY A 25 2.40 10.33 6.63
CA GLY A 25 2.77 8.96 6.28
C GLY A 25 3.79 8.89 5.13
N VAL A 26 3.58 9.64 4.07
CA VAL A 26 4.52 9.72 2.94
C VAL A 26 5.87 10.26 3.38
N MET A 27 5.89 11.27 4.25
CA MET A 27 7.12 11.95 4.69
C MET A 27 7.89 11.17 5.76
N LYS A 28 7.23 10.33 6.55
CA LYS A 28 7.88 9.52 7.61
C LYS A 28 9.03 8.66 7.10
N ALA A 29 8.98 8.23 5.84
CA ALA A 29 10.06 7.47 5.21
C ALA A 29 11.41 8.24 5.15
N THR A 30 11.37 9.57 5.15
CA THR A 30 12.56 10.44 5.07
C THR A 30 12.72 11.36 6.29
N ASN A 31 11.70 11.48 7.10
CA ASN A 31 11.68 12.30 8.31
C ASN A 31 10.77 11.64 9.36
N PRO A 32 11.31 10.79 10.25
CA PRO A 32 10.54 10.03 11.23
C PRO A 32 9.74 10.90 12.22
N ASP A 33 10.20 12.12 12.51
CA ASP A 33 9.59 13.04 13.49
C ASP A 33 8.37 13.79 12.95
N VAL A 34 8.06 13.64 11.65
CA VAL A 34 6.88 14.27 11.05
C VAL A 34 5.60 13.66 11.57
N ASN A 35 4.67 14.53 11.97
CA ASN A 35 3.32 14.17 12.38
C ASN A 35 2.26 14.92 11.54
N MET A 36 0.98 14.61 11.76
CA MET A 36 -0.11 15.20 10.99
C MET A 36 -0.21 16.73 11.11
N VAL A 37 0.30 17.32 12.21
CA VAL A 37 0.27 18.78 12.40
C VAL A 37 1.40 19.47 11.65
N SER A 38 2.59 18.90 11.67
CA SER A 38 3.78 19.47 11.03
C SER A 38 3.88 19.15 9.54
N ALA A 39 3.31 18.05 9.09
CA ALA A 39 3.47 17.55 7.71
C ALA A 39 3.07 18.57 6.62
N PRO A 40 1.92 19.25 6.67
CA PRO A 40 1.55 20.21 5.63
C PRO A 40 2.52 21.38 5.52
N VAL A 41 3.01 21.88 6.64
CA VAL A 41 3.97 22.99 6.68
C VAL A 41 5.32 22.55 6.11
N ILE A 42 5.85 21.42 6.57
CA ILE A 42 7.13 20.88 6.09
C ILE A 42 7.05 20.53 4.60
N ALA A 43 5.93 19.99 4.13
CA ALA A 43 5.71 19.70 2.72
C ALA A 43 5.80 20.98 1.87
N LYS A 44 5.15 22.06 2.31
CA LYS A 44 5.20 23.36 1.66
C LYS A 44 6.63 23.92 1.63
N ASP A 45 7.33 23.88 2.76
CA ASP A 45 8.72 24.38 2.87
C ASP A 45 9.70 23.59 1.97
N ARG A 46 9.42 22.31 1.72
CA ARG A 46 10.18 21.46 0.80
C ARG A 46 9.75 21.56 -0.66
N GLY A 47 8.79 22.43 -0.97
CA GLY A 47 8.27 22.57 -2.34
C GLY A 47 7.51 21.34 -2.82
N ILE A 48 6.88 20.57 -1.92
CA ILE A 48 6.04 19.44 -2.29
C ILE A 48 4.66 19.97 -2.62
N ASP A 49 4.27 19.90 -3.89
CA ASP A 49 2.92 20.25 -4.32
C ASP A 49 1.92 19.21 -3.84
N ILE A 50 0.88 19.66 -3.15
CA ILE A 50 -0.26 18.85 -2.73
C ILE A 50 -1.47 19.31 -3.52
N THR A 51 -2.05 18.41 -4.29
CA THR A 51 -3.26 18.69 -5.09
C THR A 51 -4.38 17.73 -4.72
N THR A 52 -5.59 18.23 -4.75
CA THR A 52 -6.81 17.47 -4.50
C THR A 52 -7.75 17.59 -5.70
N THR A 53 -8.37 16.48 -6.05
CA THR A 53 -9.40 16.43 -7.08
C THR A 53 -10.57 15.61 -6.55
N THR A 54 -11.78 16.11 -6.73
CA THR A 54 -13.00 15.38 -6.40
C THR A 54 -13.68 14.93 -7.67
N GLN A 55 -14.18 13.71 -7.66
CA GLN A 55 -14.90 13.14 -8.79
C GLN A 55 -16.15 12.40 -8.27
N GLY A 56 -17.26 12.54 -8.95
CA GLY A 56 -18.47 11.80 -8.64
C GLY A 56 -18.26 10.29 -8.68
N LYS A 57 -19.21 9.54 -8.12
CA LYS A 57 -19.15 8.07 -8.09
C LYS A 57 -18.83 7.49 -9.47
N THR A 58 -17.75 6.71 -9.54
CA THR A 58 -17.33 5.99 -10.74
C THR A 58 -16.94 4.56 -10.37
N GLY A 59 -17.46 3.59 -11.12
CA GLY A 59 -17.11 2.19 -10.93
C GLY A 59 -17.90 1.47 -9.85
N VAL A 60 -17.29 0.47 -9.25
CA VAL A 60 -17.94 -0.52 -8.36
C VAL A 60 -18.07 -0.01 -6.92
N PHE A 61 -17.17 0.88 -6.49
CA PHE A 61 -17.16 1.40 -5.11
C PHE A 61 -17.95 2.69 -5.01
N ASP A 62 -18.70 2.84 -3.91
CA ASP A 62 -19.49 4.05 -3.65
C ASP A 62 -18.62 5.25 -3.35
N ALA A 63 -17.53 5.04 -2.65
CA ALA A 63 -16.54 6.05 -2.30
C ALA A 63 -15.17 5.42 -2.11
N TYR A 64 -14.09 6.11 -2.50
CA TYR A 64 -12.72 5.72 -2.18
C TYR A 64 -11.76 6.91 -2.29
N ILE A 65 -10.60 6.77 -1.69
CA ILE A 65 -9.50 7.73 -1.76
C ILE A 65 -8.36 7.08 -2.54
N LYS A 66 -7.83 7.79 -3.54
CA LYS A 66 -6.59 7.42 -4.20
C LYS A 66 -5.52 8.46 -3.89
N LEU A 67 -4.41 7.98 -3.35
CA LEU A 67 -3.20 8.76 -3.11
C LEU A 67 -2.17 8.42 -4.17
N THR A 68 -1.62 9.45 -4.84
CA THR A 68 -0.55 9.29 -5.81
C THR A 68 0.64 10.16 -5.41
N VAL A 69 1.81 9.55 -5.32
CA VAL A 69 3.09 10.24 -5.09
C VAL A 69 3.88 10.25 -6.39
N VAL A 70 4.21 11.45 -6.86
CA VAL A 70 4.98 11.67 -8.09
C VAL A 70 6.35 12.22 -7.73
N THR A 71 7.39 11.52 -8.15
CA THR A 71 8.79 11.94 -8.04
C THR A 71 9.38 12.17 -9.44
N ALA A 72 10.62 12.62 -9.53
CA ALA A 72 11.32 12.76 -10.82
C ALA A 72 11.51 11.40 -11.54
N GLU A 73 11.59 10.31 -10.79
CA GLU A 73 11.93 8.99 -11.33
C GLU A 73 10.70 8.12 -11.55
N ARG A 74 9.65 8.29 -10.74
CA ARG A 74 8.53 7.35 -10.74
C ARG A 74 7.25 7.93 -10.13
N GLU A 75 6.14 7.30 -10.50
CA GLU A 75 4.84 7.49 -9.88
C GLU A 75 4.44 6.22 -9.09
N ARG A 76 3.82 6.42 -7.95
CA ARG A 76 3.28 5.35 -7.10
C ARG A 76 1.92 5.74 -6.58
N SER A 77 0.97 4.84 -6.68
CA SER A 77 -0.38 5.10 -6.21
C SER A 77 -0.92 3.95 -5.35
N ILE A 78 -1.79 4.31 -4.42
CA ILE A 78 -2.57 3.41 -3.61
C ILE A 78 -3.99 3.95 -3.52
N ALA A 79 -4.98 3.07 -3.54
CA ALA A 79 -6.36 3.44 -3.30
C ALA A 79 -6.98 2.55 -2.22
N GLY A 80 -7.81 3.15 -1.40
CA GLY A 80 -8.50 2.47 -0.31
C GLY A 80 -9.91 2.99 -0.12
N THR A 81 -10.76 2.13 0.44
CA THR A 81 -12.14 2.44 0.81
C THR A 81 -12.50 1.74 2.11
N VAL A 82 -13.64 2.07 2.66
CA VAL A 82 -14.25 1.35 3.78
C VAL A 82 -15.43 0.55 3.23
N PHE A 83 -15.44 -0.75 3.52
CA PHE A 83 -16.51 -1.64 3.10
C PHE A 83 -17.73 -1.53 4.02
N SER A 84 -18.85 -2.12 3.63
CA SER A 84 -20.10 -2.12 4.40
C SER A 84 -19.99 -2.76 5.80
N ASP A 85 -18.97 -3.57 6.03
CA ASP A 85 -18.61 -4.13 7.34
C ASP A 85 -17.85 -3.15 8.26
N GLY A 86 -17.60 -1.92 7.79
CA GLY A 86 -16.85 -0.89 8.49
C GLY A 86 -15.34 -1.03 8.44
N LYS A 87 -14.82 -2.04 7.73
CA LYS A 87 -13.37 -2.30 7.66
C LYS A 87 -12.71 -1.59 6.48
N PRO A 88 -11.55 -0.94 6.70
CA PRO A 88 -10.76 -0.36 5.63
C PRO A 88 -10.13 -1.46 4.75
N ARG A 89 -10.11 -1.21 3.44
CA ARG A 89 -9.50 -2.08 2.45
C ARG A 89 -8.64 -1.30 1.47
N PHE A 90 -7.50 -1.86 1.12
CA PHE A 90 -6.77 -1.46 -0.07
C PHE A 90 -7.45 -2.10 -1.28
N ILE A 91 -7.85 -1.29 -2.25
CA ILE A 91 -8.54 -1.74 -3.46
C ILE A 91 -7.68 -1.63 -4.72
N GLN A 92 -6.59 -0.85 -4.66
CA GLN A 92 -5.65 -0.72 -5.75
C GLN A 92 -4.26 -0.34 -5.22
N ILE A 93 -3.21 -0.97 -5.74
CA ILE A 93 -1.80 -0.61 -5.47
C ILE A 93 -1.07 -0.57 -6.82
N LYS A 94 -0.40 0.56 -7.12
CA LYS A 94 0.33 0.78 -8.40
C LYS A 94 -0.54 0.54 -9.64
N GLY A 95 -1.83 0.88 -9.57
CA GLY A 95 -2.78 0.63 -10.66
C GLY A 95 -3.32 -0.81 -10.75
N ILE A 96 -2.80 -1.73 -9.95
CA ILE A 96 -3.25 -3.13 -9.90
C ILE A 96 -4.37 -3.25 -8.86
N ASN A 97 -5.51 -3.79 -9.27
CA ASN A 97 -6.63 -4.05 -8.37
C ASN A 97 -6.28 -5.18 -7.40
N ILE A 98 -6.66 -4.98 -6.16
CA ILE A 98 -6.46 -5.91 -5.05
C ILE A 98 -7.61 -5.74 -4.06
N ASP A 99 -7.89 -6.76 -3.26
CA ASP A 99 -8.78 -6.66 -2.12
C ASP A 99 -8.00 -7.11 -0.88
N ALA A 100 -7.52 -6.14 -0.11
CA ALA A 100 -6.61 -6.40 0.99
C ALA A 100 -6.99 -5.59 2.23
N GLU A 101 -7.15 -6.24 3.37
CA GLU A 101 -7.36 -5.58 4.65
C GLU A 101 -6.08 -4.88 5.14
N SER A 102 -6.20 -3.98 6.10
CA SER A 102 -5.06 -3.54 6.89
C SER A 102 -4.68 -4.62 7.91
N GLY A 103 -3.40 -4.75 8.19
CA GLY A 103 -2.90 -5.71 9.18
C GLY A 103 -1.62 -5.19 9.83
N GLN A 104 -1.26 -5.73 10.99
CA GLN A 104 -0.09 -5.26 11.74
C GLN A 104 1.21 -5.64 11.02
N HIS A 105 1.35 -6.90 10.63
CA HIS A 105 2.55 -7.41 9.96
C HIS A 105 2.17 -7.93 8.58
N LEU A 106 2.73 -7.32 7.54
CA LEU A 106 2.50 -7.73 6.17
C LEU A 106 3.81 -7.88 5.42
N LEU A 107 3.81 -8.75 4.41
CA LEU A 107 4.83 -8.78 3.37
C LEU A 107 4.22 -8.30 2.06
N TYR A 108 4.74 -7.23 1.54
CA TYR A 108 4.43 -6.74 0.19
C TYR A 108 5.49 -7.22 -0.79
N THR A 109 5.07 -7.87 -1.86
CA THR A 109 5.97 -8.27 -2.95
C THR A 109 5.47 -7.80 -4.30
N THR A 110 6.42 -7.59 -5.21
CA THR A 110 6.14 -7.37 -6.64
C THR A 110 6.97 -8.34 -7.47
N ASN A 111 6.36 -8.89 -8.51
CA ASN A 111 6.97 -9.89 -9.38
C ASN A 111 6.30 -9.87 -10.76
N GLU A 112 6.86 -10.59 -11.71
CA GLU A 112 6.14 -10.97 -12.92
C GLU A 112 5.14 -12.09 -12.60
N ASP A 113 3.99 -12.09 -13.29
CA ASP A 113 2.94 -13.13 -13.12
C ASP A 113 3.38 -14.44 -13.80
N VAL A 114 4.23 -15.19 -13.09
CA VAL A 114 4.77 -16.48 -13.55
C VAL A 114 4.47 -17.59 -12.55
N PRO A 115 4.39 -18.86 -13.00
CA PRO A 115 4.24 -20.00 -12.10
C PRO A 115 5.36 -20.09 -11.07
N GLY A 116 5.04 -20.57 -9.86
CA GLY A 116 6.02 -20.82 -8.80
C GLY A 116 6.09 -19.72 -7.71
N ILE A 117 5.63 -18.53 -7.97
CA ILE A 117 5.68 -17.39 -7.02
C ILE A 117 5.01 -17.72 -5.68
N ILE A 118 3.78 -18.23 -5.73
CA ILE A 118 3.02 -18.59 -4.52
C ILE A 118 3.72 -19.72 -3.76
N GLY A 119 4.25 -20.72 -4.49
CA GLY A 119 5.01 -21.81 -3.91
C GLY A 119 6.28 -21.33 -3.22
N ALA A 120 7.05 -20.43 -3.85
CA ALA A 120 8.25 -19.85 -3.28
C ALA A 120 7.94 -19.07 -1.99
N LEU A 121 6.87 -18.26 -1.99
CA LEU A 121 6.43 -17.54 -0.79
C LEU A 121 6.02 -18.51 0.32
N GLY A 122 5.09 -19.42 0.04
CA GLY A 122 4.55 -20.36 1.03
C GLY A 122 5.59 -21.28 1.62
N ASN A 123 6.45 -21.88 0.78
CA ASN A 123 7.51 -22.78 1.25
C ASN A 123 8.55 -22.02 2.08
N THR A 124 9.03 -20.86 1.60
CA THR A 124 10.02 -20.09 2.36
C THR A 124 9.49 -19.62 3.71
N MET A 125 8.21 -19.19 3.78
CA MET A 125 7.59 -18.82 5.05
C MET A 125 7.47 -20.04 5.96
N GLY A 126 6.85 -21.12 5.50
CA GLY A 126 6.60 -22.33 6.28
C GLY A 126 7.89 -23.00 6.78
N ASP A 127 8.90 -23.13 5.95
CA ASP A 127 10.21 -23.73 6.30
C ASP A 127 10.97 -22.91 7.37
N ASN A 128 10.58 -21.64 7.56
CA ASN A 128 11.15 -20.77 8.57
C ASN A 128 10.19 -20.44 9.73
N GLY A 129 9.12 -21.21 9.86
CA GLY A 129 8.17 -21.08 10.97
C GLY A 129 7.31 -19.81 10.95
N VAL A 130 7.21 -19.12 9.81
CA VAL A 130 6.35 -17.95 9.64
C VAL A 130 4.97 -18.40 9.19
N ASN A 131 3.96 -18.14 10.02
CA ASN A 131 2.58 -18.47 9.69
C ASN A 131 1.96 -17.38 8.81
N ILE A 132 1.32 -17.80 7.71
CA ILE A 132 0.58 -16.91 6.81
C ILE A 132 -0.89 -16.96 7.22
N ALA A 133 -1.39 -15.87 7.78
CA ALA A 133 -2.79 -15.74 8.21
C ALA A 133 -3.74 -15.45 7.03
N ASN A 134 -3.27 -14.66 6.06
CA ASN A 134 -4.04 -14.35 4.84
C ASN A 134 -3.07 -14.06 3.68
N PHE A 135 -3.55 -14.26 2.47
CA PHE A 135 -2.80 -14.05 1.25
C PHE A 135 -3.68 -13.41 0.19
N THR A 136 -3.29 -12.24 -0.29
CA THR A 136 -4.01 -11.54 -1.35
C THR A 136 -3.09 -11.25 -2.52
N LEU A 137 -3.55 -11.53 -3.73
CA LEU A 137 -2.80 -11.37 -4.96
C LEU A 137 -3.57 -10.51 -5.96
N GLY A 138 -2.87 -9.57 -6.58
CA GLY A 138 -3.37 -8.79 -7.72
C GLY A 138 -2.41 -8.88 -8.89
N ARG A 139 -2.93 -8.75 -10.11
CA ARG A 139 -2.12 -8.67 -11.33
C ARG A 139 -2.69 -7.65 -12.31
N SER A 140 -1.83 -7.02 -13.09
CA SER A 140 -2.25 -6.11 -14.17
C SER A 140 -2.87 -6.87 -15.33
N ASP A 141 -2.14 -7.87 -15.84
CA ASP A 141 -2.52 -8.78 -16.90
C ASP A 141 -1.77 -10.10 -16.75
N ARG A 142 -2.18 -11.13 -17.46
CA ARG A 142 -1.49 -12.40 -17.51
C ARG A 142 -0.04 -12.23 -18.01
N GLY A 143 0.92 -12.72 -17.24
CA GLY A 143 2.35 -12.67 -17.57
C GLY A 143 2.99 -11.30 -17.44
N LYS A 144 2.28 -10.33 -16.81
CA LYS A 144 2.80 -8.98 -16.54
C LYS A 144 3.05 -8.77 -15.04
N ASP A 145 2.97 -7.52 -14.58
CA ASP A 145 3.20 -7.18 -13.17
C ASP A 145 2.14 -7.76 -12.25
N ALA A 146 2.60 -8.38 -11.19
CA ALA A 146 1.79 -8.89 -10.10
C ALA A 146 2.28 -8.33 -8.75
N ILE A 147 1.37 -8.25 -7.82
CA ILE A 147 1.63 -7.87 -6.43
C ILE A 147 1.03 -8.91 -5.50
N ALA A 148 1.67 -9.14 -4.38
CA ALA A 148 1.11 -9.94 -3.30
C ALA A 148 1.24 -9.23 -1.97
N LEU A 149 0.22 -9.38 -1.13
CA LEU A 149 0.21 -9.01 0.28
C LEU A 149 -0.04 -10.26 1.10
N LEU A 150 0.92 -10.61 1.93
CA LEU A 150 0.81 -11.71 2.89
C LEU A 150 0.65 -11.10 4.28
N TYR A 151 -0.31 -11.60 5.03
CA TYR A 151 -0.52 -11.26 6.42
C TYR A 151 0.09 -12.33 7.26
N VAL A 152 0.93 -11.96 8.20
CA VAL A 152 1.65 -12.86 9.10
C VAL A 152 1.38 -12.49 10.55
N ASP A 153 1.51 -13.46 11.44
CA ASP A 153 1.19 -13.27 12.85
C ASP A 153 2.27 -12.45 13.59
N ASP A 154 3.52 -12.60 13.16
CA ASP A 154 4.69 -11.98 13.80
C ASP A 154 5.58 -11.26 12.77
N PRO A 155 6.46 -10.33 13.20
CA PRO A 155 7.44 -9.70 12.33
C PRO A 155 8.30 -10.72 11.58
N ILE A 156 8.47 -10.52 10.28
CA ILE A 156 9.25 -11.47 9.44
C ILE A 156 10.75 -11.29 9.70
N PRO A 157 11.46 -12.34 10.08
CA PRO A 157 12.90 -12.25 10.28
C PRO A 157 13.65 -11.85 8.99
N GLN A 158 14.67 -11.01 9.10
CA GLN A 158 15.46 -10.56 7.95
C GLN A 158 16.01 -11.74 7.13
N ALA A 159 16.42 -12.81 7.79
CA ALA A 159 16.92 -14.01 7.11
C ALA A 159 15.88 -14.65 6.16
N VAL A 160 14.59 -14.53 6.43
CA VAL A 160 13.51 -14.99 5.55
C VAL A 160 13.38 -14.09 4.33
N ILE A 161 13.47 -12.79 4.53
CA ILE A 161 13.49 -11.80 3.43
C ILE A 161 14.68 -12.05 2.51
N ASP A 162 15.86 -12.30 3.07
CA ASP A 162 17.08 -12.59 2.30
C ASP A 162 16.95 -13.89 1.49
N LYS A 163 16.33 -14.92 2.06
CA LYS A 163 16.04 -16.17 1.34
C LYS A 163 15.09 -15.96 0.16
N LEU A 164 14.03 -15.17 0.35
CA LEU A 164 13.11 -14.83 -0.74
C LEU A 164 13.84 -14.02 -1.83
N ALA A 165 14.65 -13.05 -1.44
CA ALA A 165 15.45 -12.27 -2.39
C ALA A 165 16.41 -13.13 -3.21
N ALA A 166 17.02 -14.13 -2.59
CA ALA A 166 17.94 -15.06 -3.26
C ALA A 166 17.29 -15.93 -4.35
N THR A 167 15.94 -16.06 -4.34
CA THR A 167 15.23 -16.79 -5.41
C THR A 167 15.23 -16.05 -6.75
N ASN A 168 15.49 -14.75 -6.75
CA ASN A 168 15.40 -13.84 -7.92
C ASN A 168 14.04 -13.84 -8.62
N LEU A 169 12.98 -14.28 -7.94
CA LEU A 169 11.61 -14.30 -8.46
C LEU A 169 10.89 -12.97 -8.27
N PHE A 170 11.38 -12.12 -7.37
CA PHE A 170 10.71 -10.90 -6.95
C PHE A 170 11.49 -9.66 -7.38
N GLN A 171 10.77 -8.67 -7.89
CA GLN A 171 11.31 -7.34 -8.20
C GLN A 171 11.46 -6.49 -6.92
N SER A 172 10.59 -6.70 -5.95
CA SER A 172 10.63 -6.05 -4.64
C SER A 172 10.03 -6.95 -3.57
N ILE A 173 10.63 -6.92 -2.39
CA ILE A 173 10.15 -7.60 -1.19
C ILE A 173 10.25 -6.57 -0.06
N ARG A 174 9.12 -6.27 0.59
CA ARG A 174 9.03 -5.25 1.64
C ARG A 174 8.21 -5.76 2.81
N PRO A 175 8.82 -6.03 3.97
CA PRO A 175 8.06 -6.16 5.20
C PRO A 175 7.45 -4.80 5.55
N LEU A 176 6.20 -4.81 5.96
CA LEU A 176 5.45 -3.64 6.38
C LEU A 176 4.93 -3.89 7.77
N GLU A 177 5.02 -2.88 8.61
CA GLU A 177 4.55 -2.90 9.98
C GLU A 177 3.67 -1.67 10.20
N PHE A 178 2.46 -1.88 10.71
CA PHE A 178 1.49 -0.83 10.94
C PHE A 178 0.96 -0.92 12.37
N ASP A 179 0.82 0.24 13.01
CA ASP A 179 0.06 0.36 14.24
C ASP A 179 -1.43 0.33 13.86
N VAL A 180 -2.03 -0.85 13.89
CA VAL A 180 -3.47 -1.02 13.70
C VAL A 180 -4.11 -1.09 15.09
N ALA A 181 -4.97 -0.09 15.37
CA ALA A 181 -5.78 -0.05 16.59
C ALA A 181 -6.97 -1.02 16.48
#